data_99bbc6d38bb2ce96088ff1f744b97aa4
#
_entry.id   99bbc6d38bb2ce96088ff1f744b97aa4
#
_cell.length_a   1.000
_cell.length_b   1.000
_cell.length_c   1.000
_cell.angle_alpha   90.00
_cell.angle_beta   90.00
_cell.angle_gamma   90.00
#
_symmetry.space_group_name_H-M   'P 1'
#
loop_
_entity.id
_entity.type
_entity.pdbx_description
1 polymer ?
#
loop_
_entity_poly.entity_id
_entity_poly.type
_entity_poly.pdbx_seq_one_letter_code
_entity_poly.pdbx_strand_id
1 'polypeptide(L)'
;NRAPAKVQSALLEGMQERQVTIGDETFPLPSPFLVLATENPIDQEGTYPLPEAQMDRFMLKLVVDYPDRSEELKILDANANLSVQRKVNPVVDAETIFRSRKLVDQIYLDEKLKGYLVDLVLATRKPSEHGLSDLEPFIRFGASPRATISLALAAKAIAFTQGRSFVTPQDLKDIAPDVLRHRVIVSYEAEAENVNSDEIIQRILDTVPVP
;
A
#
# COMPACT_ATOMS: atom_id res chain seq x y z
N ASN A 1 9.82 -10.59 -6.89
CA ASN A 1 9.46 -10.63 -8.34
C ASN A 1 10.36 -11.54 -9.20
N ARG A 2 11.20 -12.40 -8.60
CA ARG A 2 12.01 -13.40 -9.33
C ARG A 2 11.30 -14.75 -9.54
N ALA A 3 10.11 -14.93 -8.96
CA ALA A 3 9.34 -16.15 -9.13
C ALA A 3 8.64 -16.19 -10.51
N PRO A 4 8.57 -17.36 -11.19
CA PRO A 4 7.82 -17.50 -12.42
C PRO A 4 6.32 -17.19 -12.23
N ALA A 5 5.64 -16.79 -13.31
CA ALA A 5 4.23 -16.36 -13.29
C ALA A 5 3.28 -17.37 -12.59
N LYS A 6 3.50 -18.66 -12.74
CA LYS A 6 2.70 -19.70 -12.06
C LYS A 6 2.82 -19.63 -10.54
N VAL A 7 4.03 -19.40 -10.01
CA VAL A 7 4.29 -19.29 -8.58
C VAL A 7 3.71 -17.99 -8.03
N GLN A 8 3.85 -16.89 -8.79
CA GLN A 8 3.22 -15.61 -8.45
C GLN A 8 1.69 -15.76 -8.37
N SER A 9 1.05 -16.44 -9.32
CA SER A 9 -0.40 -16.67 -9.31
C SER A 9 -0.87 -17.47 -8.09
N ALA A 10 -0.13 -18.51 -7.70
CA ALA A 10 -0.45 -19.31 -6.50
C ALA A 10 -0.32 -18.50 -5.20
N LEU A 11 0.69 -17.61 -5.10
CA LEU A 11 0.82 -16.71 -3.96
C LEU A 11 -0.34 -15.71 -3.88
N LEU A 12 -0.84 -15.24 -5.02
CA LEU A 12 -1.96 -14.32 -5.10
C LEU A 12 -3.29 -14.97 -4.73
N GLU A 13 -3.49 -16.26 -5.05
CA GLU A 13 -4.61 -17.04 -4.55
C GLU A 13 -4.56 -17.09 -3.02
N GLY A 14 -3.40 -17.45 -2.45
CA GLY A 14 -3.20 -17.47 -1.00
C GLY A 14 -3.52 -16.14 -0.30
N MET A 15 -3.22 -15.00 -0.95
CA MET A 15 -3.51 -13.66 -0.41
C MET A 15 -5.01 -13.36 -0.31
N GLN A 16 -5.81 -13.80 -1.29
CA GLN A 16 -7.25 -13.51 -1.34
C GLN A 16 -8.07 -14.54 -0.59
N GLU A 17 -7.84 -15.80 -0.91
CA GLU A 17 -8.66 -16.91 -0.43
C GLU A 17 -8.17 -17.45 0.91
N ARG A 18 -6.98 -17.03 1.37
CA ARG A 18 -6.30 -17.52 2.58
C ARG A 18 -6.16 -19.04 2.60
N GLN A 19 -5.96 -19.62 1.43
CA GLN A 19 -5.79 -21.06 1.22
C GLN A 19 -4.82 -21.30 0.07
N VAL A 20 -4.28 -22.51 -0.01
CA VAL A 20 -3.45 -22.98 -1.10
C VAL A 20 -4.02 -24.28 -1.61
N THR A 21 -4.16 -24.41 -2.91
CA THR A 21 -4.58 -25.67 -3.55
C THR A 21 -3.36 -26.39 -4.11
N ILE A 22 -3.17 -27.63 -3.68
CA ILE A 22 -2.07 -28.51 -4.14
C ILE A 22 -2.68 -29.79 -4.70
N GLY A 23 -2.62 -29.97 -6.03
CA GLY A 23 -3.37 -31.03 -6.70
C GLY A 23 -4.87 -30.80 -6.56
N ASP A 24 -5.57 -31.78 -5.98
CA ASP A 24 -7.02 -31.74 -5.76
C ASP A 24 -7.39 -31.34 -4.30
N GLU A 25 -6.40 -31.07 -3.46
CA GLU A 25 -6.60 -30.75 -2.04
C GLU A 25 -6.36 -29.25 -1.78
N THR A 26 -7.24 -28.66 -0.95
CA THR A 26 -7.16 -27.24 -0.53
C THR A 26 -6.82 -27.17 0.95
N PHE A 27 -5.76 -26.42 1.27
CA PHE A 27 -5.25 -26.23 2.63
C PHE A 27 -5.48 -24.78 3.05
N PRO A 28 -6.19 -24.53 4.17
CA PRO A 28 -6.29 -23.17 4.72
C PRO A 28 -4.95 -22.69 5.25
N LEU A 29 -4.63 -21.41 5.01
CA LEU A 29 -3.44 -20.79 5.56
C LEU A 29 -3.63 -20.41 7.03
N PRO A 30 -2.59 -20.50 7.86
CA PRO A 30 -2.69 -20.10 9.27
C PRO A 30 -3.02 -18.63 9.41
N SER A 31 -3.69 -18.27 10.50
CA SER A 31 -4.01 -16.87 10.82
C SER A 31 -3.23 -16.43 12.07
N PRO A 32 -2.65 -15.21 12.11
CA PRO A 32 -2.67 -14.20 11.07
C PRO A 32 -1.73 -14.53 9.90
N PHE A 33 -2.15 -14.22 8.67
CA PHE A 33 -1.35 -14.38 7.46
C PHE A 33 -1.05 -13.01 6.84
N LEU A 34 0.21 -12.76 6.51
CA LEU A 34 0.70 -11.53 5.91
C LEU A 34 1.65 -11.86 4.77
N VAL A 35 1.49 -11.19 3.64
CA VAL A 35 2.40 -11.27 2.50
C VAL A 35 3.16 -9.96 2.38
N LEU A 36 4.48 -10.05 2.44
CA LEU A 36 5.41 -8.97 2.13
C LEU A 36 6.18 -9.35 0.87
N ALA A 37 6.18 -8.47 -0.10
CA ALA A 37 6.95 -8.62 -1.34
C ALA A 37 7.86 -7.42 -1.51
N THR A 38 9.06 -7.63 -2.02
CA THR A 38 10.01 -6.56 -2.33
C THR A 38 10.20 -6.45 -3.83
N GLU A 39 10.30 -5.22 -4.32
CA GLU A 39 10.72 -4.88 -5.66
C GLU A 39 12.03 -4.11 -5.57
N ASN A 40 13.01 -4.46 -6.41
CA ASN A 40 14.21 -3.65 -6.58
C ASN A 40 14.10 -2.93 -7.93
N PRO A 41 13.98 -1.59 -7.97
CA PRO A 41 13.85 -0.86 -9.22
C PRO A 41 15.13 -0.88 -10.08
N ILE A 42 16.28 -1.19 -9.47
CA ILE A 42 17.59 -1.20 -10.13
C ILE A 42 17.82 -2.53 -10.87
N ASP A 43 17.33 -3.64 -10.34
CA ASP A 43 17.50 -4.99 -10.88
C ASP A 43 16.36 -5.33 -11.85
N GLN A 44 16.52 -4.99 -13.12
CA GLN A 44 15.54 -5.33 -14.17
C GLN A 44 15.79 -6.69 -14.83
N GLU A 45 17.03 -7.21 -14.81
CA GLU A 45 17.35 -8.51 -15.40
C GLU A 45 16.84 -9.67 -14.56
N GLY A 46 16.10 -10.60 -15.20
CA GLY A 46 15.56 -11.80 -14.55
C GLY A 46 14.38 -11.56 -13.62
N THR A 47 13.74 -10.40 -13.68
CA THR A 47 12.52 -10.10 -12.92
C THR A 47 11.28 -10.23 -13.81
N TYR A 48 10.19 -10.76 -13.21
CA TYR A 48 8.88 -10.80 -13.84
C TYR A 48 8.01 -9.73 -13.16
N PRO A 49 7.72 -8.60 -13.82
CA PRO A 49 6.83 -7.60 -13.25
C PRO A 49 5.46 -8.23 -12.99
N LEU A 50 4.87 -7.91 -11.85
CA LEU A 50 3.51 -8.31 -11.56
C LEU A 50 2.56 -7.53 -12.47
N PRO A 51 1.57 -8.19 -13.10
CA PRO A 51 0.51 -7.50 -13.80
C PRO A 51 -0.21 -6.51 -12.87
N GLU A 52 -0.67 -5.39 -13.40
CA GLU A 52 -1.34 -4.31 -12.66
C GLU A 52 -2.50 -4.83 -11.80
N ALA A 53 -3.33 -5.73 -12.35
CA ALA A 53 -4.43 -6.36 -11.62
C ALA A 53 -3.98 -7.21 -10.42
N GLN A 54 -2.74 -7.65 -10.42
CA GLN A 54 -2.14 -8.41 -9.32
C GLN A 54 -1.53 -7.47 -8.28
N MET A 55 -0.92 -6.37 -8.70
CA MET A 55 -0.41 -5.34 -7.79
C MET A 55 -1.53 -4.67 -6.98
N ASP A 56 -2.71 -4.46 -7.58
CA ASP A 56 -3.89 -3.90 -6.90
C ASP A 56 -4.36 -4.73 -5.69
N ARG A 57 -3.93 -5.99 -5.56
CA ARG A 57 -4.25 -6.86 -4.40
C ARG A 57 -3.42 -6.56 -3.17
N PHE A 58 -2.24 -5.95 -3.32
CA PHE A 58 -1.46 -5.46 -2.18
C PHE A 58 -2.12 -4.24 -1.57
N MET A 59 -2.22 -4.22 -0.24
CA MET A 59 -2.85 -3.12 0.47
C MET A 59 -2.06 -1.82 0.32
N LEU A 60 -0.74 -1.90 0.48
CA LEU A 60 0.19 -0.78 0.48
C LEU A 60 1.39 -1.08 -0.41
N LYS A 61 1.94 -0.04 -1.02
CA LYS A 61 3.28 -0.02 -1.63
C LYS A 61 4.10 1.06 -0.93
N LEU A 62 5.05 0.62 -0.11
CA LEU A 62 5.96 1.50 0.62
C LEU A 62 7.20 1.78 -0.23
N VAL A 63 7.62 3.01 -0.26
CA VAL A 63 8.92 3.41 -0.81
C VAL A 63 9.94 3.43 0.32
N VAL A 64 11.04 2.71 0.14
CA VAL A 64 12.16 2.70 1.08
C VAL A 64 13.32 3.38 0.39
N ASP A 65 13.67 4.55 0.86
CA ASP A 65 14.78 5.34 0.35
C ASP A 65 16.10 4.99 1.05
N TYR A 66 17.19 5.55 0.56
CA TYR A 66 18.49 5.41 1.23
C TYR A 66 18.46 6.08 2.60
N PRO A 67 19.15 5.50 3.60
CA PRO A 67 19.28 6.12 4.92
C PRO A 67 20.00 7.46 4.84
N ASP A 68 19.66 8.37 5.74
CA ASP A 68 20.39 9.62 5.89
C ASP A 68 21.78 9.36 6.54
N ARG A 69 22.65 10.41 6.55
CA ARG A 69 24.00 10.31 7.13
C ARG A 69 24.00 9.82 8.59
N SER A 70 23.01 10.21 9.38
CA SER A 70 22.94 9.82 10.80
C SER A 70 22.52 8.37 10.97
N GLU A 71 21.66 7.90 10.08
CA GLU A 71 21.21 6.52 10.03
C GLU A 71 22.30 5.59 9.49
N GLU A 72 23.06 6.02 8.47
CA GLU A 72 24.22 5.27 7.97
C GLU A 72 25.29 5.09 9.06
N LEU A 73 25.56 6.11 9.88
CA LEU A 73 26.47 5.98 11.02
C LEU A 73 25.98 4.93 12.03
N LYS A 74 24.68 4.94 12.37
CA LYS A 74 24.09 3.91 13.24
C LYS A 74 24.17 2.51 12.62
N ILE A 75 23.97 2.40 11.30
CA ILE A 75 24.10 1.13 10.58
C ILE A 75 25.56 0.64 10.64
N LEU A 76 26.52 1.54 10.42
CA LEU A 76 27.96 1.23 10.50
C LEU A 76 28.33 0.73 11.91
N ASP A 77 28.02 1.51 12.94
CA ASP A 77 28.32 1.15 14.34
C ASP A 77 27.69 -0.19 14.72
N ALA A 78 26.52 -0.44 14.21
CA ALA A 78 25.75 -1.63 14.52
C ALA A 78 26.19 -2.89 13.76
N ASN A 79 26.81 -2.79 12.59
CA ASN A 79 27.09 -3.92 11.70
C ASN A 79 28.58 -4.09 11.37
N ALA A 80 29.44 -3.12 11.65
CA ALA A 80 30.88 -3.22 11.39
C ALA A 80 31.63 -4.15 12.36
N ASN A 81 30.92 -4.98 13.11
CA ASN A 81 31.49 -5.94 14.05
C ASN A 81 31.07 -7.36 13.66
N LEU A 82 32.04 -8.20 13.29
CA LEU A 82 31.80 -9.57 12.81
C LEU A 82 31.27 -10.53 13.89
N SER A 83 31.38 -10.18 15.17
CA SER A 83 30.99 -11.04 16.30
C SER A 83 29.54 -10.79 16.81
N VAL A 84 28.85 -9.75 16.35
CA VAL A 84 27.54 -9.38 16.87
C VAL A 84 26.44 -10.14 16.14
N GLN A 85 25.85 -11.13 16.80
CA GLN A 85 24.58 -11.74 16.37
C GLN A 85 23.41 -10.96 16.98
N ARG A 86 22.63 -10.28 16.15
CA ARG A 86 21.39 -9.62 16.59
C ARG A 86 20.31 -10.67 16.80
N LYS A 87 19.76 -10.75 17.99
CA LYS A 87 18.57 -11.53 18.31
C LYS A 87 17.38 -10.59 18.36
N VAL A 88 16.33 -10.95 17.61
CA VAL A 88 15.03 -10.27 17.68
C VAL A 88 14.15 -11.07 18.63
N ASN A 89 13.54 -10.39 19.59
CA ASN A 89 12.56 -10.98 20.49
C ASN A 89 11.14 -10.60 20.06
N PRO A 90 10.16 -11.51 20.10
CA PRO A 90 8.78 -11.16 19.83
C PRO A 90 8.28 -10.19 20.90
N VAL A 91 7.59 -9.11 20.47
CA VAL A 91 7.01 -8.09 21.36
C VAL A 91 5.50 -8.20 21.48
N VAL A 92 4.85 -8.93 20.56
CA VAL A 92 3.41 -9.21 20.54
C VAL A 92 3.17 -10.65 20.08
N ASP A 93 2.07 -11.23 20.54
CA ASP A 93 1.57 -12.53 20.10
C ASP A 93 0.40 -12.40 19.10
N ALA A 94 -0.01 -13.52 18.52
CA ALA A 94 -1.13 -13.56 17.58
C ALA A 94 -2.46 -13.13 18.23
N GLU A 95 -2.68 -13.44 19.50
CA GLU A 95 -3.89 -13.06 20.22
C GLU A 95 -4.00 -11.55 20.37
N THR A 96 -2.90 -10.89 20.69
CA THR A 96 -2.83 -9.42 20.75
C THR A 96 -3.14 -8.80 19.39
N ILE A 97 -2.64 -9.37 18.28
CA ILE A 97 -2.97 -8.91 16.92
C ILE A 97 -4.47 -9.05 16.64
N PHE A 98 -5.09 -10.18 17.00
CA PHE A 98 -6.54 -10.37 16.81
C PHE A 98 -7.39 -9.42 17.66
N ARG A 99 -6.99 -9.14 18.90
CA ARG A 99 -7.64 -8.13 19.73
C ARG A 99 -7.54 -6.74 19.13
N SER A 100 -6.35 -6.37 18.66
CA SER A 100 -6.12 -5.08 18.00
C SER A 100 -6.98 -4.92 16.75
N ARG A 101 -7.10 -5.96 15.89
CA ARG A 101 -8.00 -5.93 14.72
C ARG A 101 -9.45 -5.64 15.09
N LYS A 102 -9.97 -6.26 16.15
CA LYS A 102 -11.33 -5.97 16.64
C LYS A 102 -11.50 -4.52 17.10
N LEU A 103 -10.46 -3.94 17.69
CA LEU A 103 -10.49 -2.51 18.07
C LEU A 103 -10.40 -1.59 16.86
N VAL A 104 -9.58 -1.92 15.86
CA VAL A 104 -9.52 -1.18 14.58
C VAL A 104 -10.88 -1.17 13.88
N ASP A 105 -11.62 -2.27 13.90
CA ASP A 105 -12.96 -2.32 13.32
C ASP A 105 -13.93 -1.32 13.98
N GLN A 106 -13.75 -1.05 15.29
CA GLN A 106 -14.57 -0.11 16.07
C GLN A 106 -14.18 1.35 15.89
N ILE A 107 -13.02 1.66 15.27
CA ILE A 107 -12.61 3.03 14.98
C ILE A 107 -13.66 3.70 14.11
N TYR A 108 -14.15 4.86 14.57
CA TYR A 108 -15.18 5.61 13.88
C TYR A 108 -14.63 6.28 12.60
N LEU A 109 -15.35 6.12 11.52
CA LEU A 109 -15.10 6.80 10.24
C LEU A 109 -16.37 7.56 9.87
N ASP A 110 -16.31 8.88 9.92
CA ASP A 110 -17.43 9.78 9.64
C ASP A 110 -17.93 9.64 8.18
N GLU A 111 -19.24 9.82 7.96
CA GLU A 111 -19.85 9.71 6.63
C GLU A 111 -19.28 10.73 5.63
N LYS A 112 -18.94 11.95 6.08
CA LYS A 112 -18.30 12.95 5.22
C LYS A 112 -16.90 12.51 4.81
N LEU A 113 -16.13 11.87 5.71
CA LEU A 113 -14.83 11.29 5.38
C LEU A 113 -14.94 10.10 4.45
N LYS A 114 -16.00 9.30 4.54
CA LYS A 114 -16.27 8.25 3.54
C LYS A 114 -16.53 8.85 2.16
N GLY A 115 -17.29 9.95 2.09
CA GLY A 115 -17.48 10.70 0.85
C GLY A 115 -16.15 11.19 0.29
N TYR A 116 -15.36 11.90 1.09
CA TYR A 116 -14.05 12.41 0.71
C TYR A 116 -13.11 11.31 0.18
N LEU A 117 -13.05 10.18 0.85
CA LEU A 117 -12.26 9.02 0.45
C LEU A 117 -12.70 8.46 -0.90
N VAL A 118 -14.01 8.41 -1.17
CA VAL A 118 -14.57 8.00 -2.47
C VAL A 118 -14.20 9.03 -3.54
N ASP A 119 -14.31 10.32 -3.24
CA ASP A 119 -13.96 11.41 -4.17
C ASP A 119 -12.47 11.38 -4.55
N LEU A 120 -11.58 11.11 -3.60
CA LEU A 120 -10.15 10.91 -3.89
C LEU A 120 -9.92 9.79 -4.90
N VAL A 121 -10.60 8.66 -4.73
CA VAL A 121 -10.47 7.52 -5.66
C VAL A 121 -11.12 7.81 -7.00
N LEU A 122 -12.27 8.48 -7.02
CA LEU A 122 -12.95 8.91 -8.27
C LEU A 122 -12.12 9.92 -9.05
N ALA A 123 -11.45 10.86 -8.37
CA ALA A 123 -10.55 11.83 -9.01
C ALA A 123 -9.39 11.15 -9.77
N THR A 124 -8.95 9.96 -9.35
CA THR A 124 -7.97 9.19 -10.12
C THR A 124 -8.52 8.61 -11.42
N ARG A 125 -9.85 8.44 -11.55
CA ARG A 125 -10.52 7.84 -12.73
C ARG A 125 -11.08 8.89 -13.67
N LYS A 126 -11.53 10.00 -13.10
CA LYS A 126 -12.22 11.08 -13.80
C LYS A 126 -11.73 12.44 -13.28
N PRO A 127 -10.47 12.76 -13.49
CA PRO A 127 -9.87 13.97 -12.94
C PRO A 127 -10.58 15.24 -13.39
N SER A 128 -11.10 15.28 -14.61
CA SER A 128 -11.85 16.42 -15.15
C SER A 128 -13.14 16.74 -14.37
N GLU A 129 -13.84 15.74 -13.82
CA GLU A 129 -15.02 15.95 -12.97
C GLU A 129 -14.66 16.55 -11.60
N HIS A 130 -13.38 16.52 -11.21
CA HIS A 130 -12.86 17.03 -9.95
C HIS A 130 -11.97 18.27 -10.09
N GLY A 131 -12.05 18.99 -11.22
CA GLY A 131 -11.28 20.20 -11.47
C GLY A 131 -9.80 19.97 -11.81
N LEU A 132 -9.44 18.77 -12.24
CA LEU A 132 -8.10 18.31 -12.55
C LEU A 132 -7.98 17.87 -14.02
N SER A 133 -8.60 18.61 -14.95
CA SER A 133 -8.64 18.24 -16.37
C SER A 133 -7.24 18.13 -17.00
N ASP A 134 -6.27 18.84 -16.48
CA ASP A 134 -4.87 18.79 -16.89
C ASP A 134 -4.13 17.51 -16.49
N LEU A 135 -4.69 16.73 -15.53
CA LEU A 135 -4.15 15.41 -15.19
C LEU A 135 -4.69 14.28 -16.09
N GLU A 136 -5.77 14.52 -16.83
CA GLU A 136 -6.41 13.49 -17.65
C GLU A 136 -5.47 12.82 -18.67
N PRO A 137 -4.57 13.56 -19.38
CA PRO A 137 -3.58 12.94 -20.28
C PRO A 137 -2.54 12.07 -19.55
N PHE A 138 -2.30 12.33 -18.26
CA PHE A 138 -1.23 11.66 -17.50
C PHE A 138 -1.68 10.37 -16.81
N ILE A 139 -2.99 10.11 -16.74
CA ILE A 139 -3.52 8.91 -16.07
C ILE A 139 -4.03 7.92 -17.12
N ARG A 140 -3.34 6.79 -17.25
CA ARG A 140 -3.79 5.69 -18.11
C ARG A 140 -4.90 4.88 -17.45
N PHE A 141 -4.73 4.53 -16.17
CA PHE A 141 -5.73 3.83 -15.37
C PHE A 141 -5.77 4.40 -13.96
N GLY A 142 -6.96 4.76 -13.49
CA GLY A 142 -7.20 5.16 -12.10
C GLY A 142 -7.40 3.96 -11.16
N ALA A 143 -7.40 4.23 -9.87
CA ALA A 143 -7.47 3.22 -8.83
C ALA A 143 -8.82 2.47 -8.78
N SER A 144 -8.80 1.19 -8.46
CA SER A 144 -9.99 0.33 -8.35
C SER A 144 -10.76 0.57 -7.03
N PRO A 145 -11.99 0.01 -6.85
CA PRO A 145 -12.70 0.08 -5.57
C PRO A 145 -11.94 -0.53 -4.40
N ARG A 146 -10.94 -1.39 -4.65
CA ARG A 146 -10.03 -1.89 -3.60
C ARG A 146 -9.25 -0.76 -2.92
N ALA A 147 -8.91 0.29 -3.65
CA ALA A 147 -8.26 1.47 -3.09
C ALA A 147 -9.13 2.13 -2.01
N THR A 148 -10.43 2.28 -2.27
CA THR A 148 -11.41 2.83 -1.32
C THR A 148 -11.41 2.04 -0.01
N ILE A 149 -11.47 0.71 -0.11
CA ILE A 149 -11.44 -0.19 1.05
C ILE A 149 -10.09 -0.11 1.77
N SER A 150 -8.97 -0.14 1.02
CA SER A 150 -7.63 -0.07 1.60
C SER A 150 -7.38 1.25 2.33
N LEU A 151 -7.80 2.38 1.76
CA LEU A 151 -7.71 3.70 2.42
C LEU A 151 -8.49 3.73 3.73
N ALA A 152 -9.73 3.23 3.75
CA ALA A 152 -10.54 3.20 4.95
C ALA A 152 -9.92 2.34 6.06
N LEU A 153 -9.45 1.14 5.71
CA LEU A 153 -8.82 0.23 6.68
C LEU A 153 -7.49 0.75 7.20
N ALA A 154 -6.64 1.29 6.30
CA ALA A 154 -5.34 1.83 6.67
C ALA A 154 -5.47 3.08 7.56
N ALA A 155 -6.38 4.00 7.24
CA ALA A 155 -6.64 5.18 8.06
C ALA A 155 -7.16 4.81 9.46
N LYS A 156 -8.06 3.83 9.57
CA LYS A 156 -8.48 3.29 10.88
C LYS A 156 -7.30 2.70 11.67
N ALA A 157 -6.41 1.96 11.01
CA ALA A 157 -5.23 1.40 11.66
C ALA A 157 -4.26 2.51 12.14
N ILE A 158 -4.07 3.58 11.37
CA ILE A 158 -3.28 4.74 11.79
C ILE A 158 -3.91 5.40 13.04
N ALA A 159 -5.22 5.69 13.01
CA ALA A 159 -5.91 6.27 14.15
C ALA A 159 -5.75 5.40 15.41
N PHE A 160 -5.87 4.06 15.27
CA PHE A 160 -5.65 3.12 16.36
C PHE A 160 -4.21 3.18 16.91
N THR A 161 -3.19 3.16 16.04
CA THR A 161 -1.78 3.21 16.47
C THR A 161 -1.42 4.53 17.16
N GLN A 162 -2.16 5.60 16.85
CA GLN A 162 -2.03 6.91 17.52
C GLN A 162 -2.94 7.04 18.76
N GLY A 163 -3.61 5.97 19.19
CA GLY A 163 -4.46 5.95 20.37
C GLY A 163 -5.78 6.70 20.21
N ARG A 164 -6.24 6.96 18.98
CA ARG A 164 -7.51 7.65 18.69
C ARG A 164 -8.61 6.65 18.33
N SER A 165 -9.85 7.01 18.69
CA SER A 165 -11.04 6.21 18.38
C SER A 165 -11.77 6.66 17.11
N PHE A 166 -11.23 7.62 16.37
CA PHE A 166 -11.79 8.17 15.13
C PHE A 166 -10.70 8.52 14.13
N VAL A 167 -11.06 8.46 12.85
CA VAL A 167 -10.21 8.86 11.71
C VAL A 167 -10.31 10.36 11.49
N THR A 168 -9.19 10.99 11.15
CA THR A 168 -9.11 12.39 10.71
C THR A 168 -8.83 12.48 9.20
N PRO A 169 -9.12 13.62 8.54
CA PRO A 169 -8.72 13.83 7.15
C PRO A 169 -7.22 13.66 6.94
N GLN A 170 -6.38 14.02 7.92
CA GLN A 170 -4.95 13.89 7.82
C GLN A 170 -4.49 12.43 7.73
N ASP A 171 -5.15 11.51 8.45
CA ASP A 171 -4.84 10.09 8.35
C ASP A 171 -5.04 9.55 6.93
N LEU A 172 -6.08 10.06 6.23
CA LEU A 172 -6.33 9.72 4.83
C LEU A 172 -5.27 10.30 3.91
N LYS A 173 -4.88 11.57 4.13
CA LYS A 173 -3.83 12.22 3.33
C LYS A 173 -2.48 11.56 3.50
N ASP A 174 -2.11 11.21 4.72
CA ASP A 174 -0.81 10.59 5.03
C ASP A 174 -0.66 9.21 4.40
N ILE A 175 -1.74 8.41 4.35
CA ILE A 175 -1.68 7.03 3.83
C ILE A 175 -2.01 6.93 2.34
N ALA A 176 -2.61 7.96 1.74
CA ALA A 176 -3.06 7.93 0.35
C ALA A 176 -1.92 7.61 -0.64
N PRO A 177 -0.71 8.18 -0.54
CA PRO A 177 0.38 7.82 -1.44
C PRO A 177 0.70 6.32 -1.40
N ASP A 178 0.79 5.73 -0.22
CA ASP A 178 1.14 4.32 -0.05
C ASP A 178 0.04 3.37 -0.57
N VAL A 179 -1.22 3.79 -0.50
CA VAL A 179 -2.35 3.02 -1.03
C VAL A 179 -2.51 3.20 -2.54
N LEU A 180 -2.25 4.39 -3.07
CA LEU A 180 -2.62 4.75 -4.45
C LEU A 180 -1.48 4.61 -5.45
N ARG A 181 -0.19 4.75 -5.06
CA ARG A 181 0.93 4.84 -6.02
C ARG A 181 1.07 3.63 -6.95
N HIS A 182 0.66 2.45 -6.54
CA HIS A 182 0.68 1.24 -7.35
C HIS A 182 -0.66 0.95 -8.06
N ARG A 183 -1.64 1.84 -7.89
CA ARG A 183 -2.99 1.73 -8.44
C ARG A 183 -3.30 2.82 -9.46
N VAL A 184 -2.59 3.94 -9.39
CA VAL A 184 -2.64 5.00 -10.39
C VAL A 184 -1.54 4.73 -11.41
N ILE A 185 -1.94 4.25 -12.57
CA ILE A 185 -1.02 3.90 -13.65
C ILE A 185 -0.87 5.10 -14.57
N VAL A 186 0.35 5.57 -14.68
CA VAL A 186 0.67 6.73 -15.53
C VAL A 186 0.64 6.39 -17.02
N SER A 187 0.41 7.39 -17.85
CA SER A 187 0.48 7.28 -19.32
C SER A 187 1.91 7.44 -19.84
N TYR A 188 2.12 7.17 -21.13
CA TYR A 188 3.42 7.44 -21.78
C TYR A 188 3.71 8.95 -21.84
N GLU A 189 2.68 9.80 -21.91
CA GLU A 189 2.85 11.26 -21.85
C GLU A 189 3.41 11.69 -20.50
N ALA A 190 2.89 11.11 -19.40
CA ALA A 190 3.41 11.38 -18.07
C ALA A 190 4.88 10.95 -17.92
N GLU A 191 5.24 9.77 -18.45
CA GLU A 191 6.63 9.29 -18.45
C GLU A 191 7.55 10.22 -19.25
N ALA A 192 7.09 10.72 -20.40
CA ALA A 192 7.85 11.64 -21.24
C ALA A 192 8.08 13.01 -20.55
N GLU A 193 7.15 13.45 -19.72
CA GLU A 193 7.24 14.69 -18.94
C GLU A 193 7.83 14.48 -17.53
N ASN A 194 8.26 13.25 -17.19
CA ASN A 194 8.76 12.83 -15.88
C ASN A 194 7.76 13.06 -14.74
N VAL A 195 6.46 12.99 -15.05
CA VAL A 195 5.38 13.03 -14.04
C VAL A 195 5.15 11.62 -13.50
N ASN A 196 5.30 11.44 -12.20
CA ASN A 196 5.11 10.15 -11.54
C ASN A 196 3.75 10.06 -10.82
N SER A 197 3.40 8.85 -10.37
CA SER A 197 2.12 8.61 -9.68
C SER A 197 1.99 9.38 -8.37
N ASP A 198 3.10 9.60 -7.63
CA ASP A 198 3.06 10.32 -6.35
C ASP A 198 2.74 11.81 -6.58
N GLU A 199 3.26 12.43 -7.63
CA GLU A 199 2.92 13.81 -8.02
C GLU A 199 1.45 13.96 -8.40
N ILE A 200 0.91 13.01 -9.16
CA ILE A 200 -0.51 12.98 -9.51
C ILE A 200 -1.37 12.86 -8.25
N ILE A 201 -1.02 11.94 -7.35
CA ILE A 201 -1.73 11.73 -6.09
C ILE A 201 -1.68 12.99 -5.23
N GLN A 202 -0.52 13.63 -5.13
CA GLN A 202 -0.38 14.86 -4.35
C GLN A 202 -1.29 15.97 -4.88
N ARG A 203 -1.37 16.16 -6.18
CA ARG A 203 -2.26 17.14 -6.80
C ARG A 203 -3.74 16.84 -6.55
N ILE A 204 -4.13 15.56 -6.54
CA ILE A 204 -5.49 15.14 -6.19
C ILE A 204 -5.78 15.49 -4.72
N LEU A 205 -4.84 15.19 -3.80
CA LEU A 205 -4.99 15.49 -2.37
C LEU A 205 -5.07 16.99 -2.05
N ASP A 206 -4.42 17.82 -2.89
CA ASP A 206 -4.43 19.29 -2.73
C ASP A 206 -5.69 19.92 -3.32
N THR A 207 -6.33 19.27 -4.29
CA THR A 207 -7.46 19.85 -5.04
C THR A 207 -8.81 19.37 -4.51
N VAL A 208 -8.93 18.07 -4.17
CA VAL A 208 -10.21 17.52 -3.65
C VAL A 208 -10.50 18.12 -2.28
N PRO A 209 -11.67 18.79 -2.10
CA PRO A 209 -11.97 19.52 -0.86
C PRO A 209 -12.14 18.57 0.31
N VAL A 210 -11.51 18.94 1.42
CA VAL A 210 -11.66 18.25 2.71
C VAL A 210 -13.00 18.66 3.33
N PRO A 211 -13.80 17.71 3.85
CA PRO A 211 -15.12 18.01 4.44
C PRO A 211 -15.05 18.75 5.77
#